data_f573036b5a21c1db5668da86d73053f5
#
_entry.id   f573036b5a21c1db5668da86d73053f5
#
_cell.length_a   1.000
_cell.length_b   1.000
_cell.length_c   1.000
_cell.angle_alpha   90.00
_cell.angle_beta   90.00
_cell.angle_gamma   90.00
#
_symmetry.space_group_name_H-M   'P 1'
#
loop_
_entity.id
_entity.type
_entity.pdbx_description
1 polymer ?
#
loop_
_entity_poly.entity_id
_entity_poly.type
_entity_poly.pdbx_seq_one_letter_code
_entity_poly.pdbx_strand_id
1 'polypeptide(L)'
;MAKPLVRLRVVEIGVGLALLALLVRAGQVQLLEGRRYAAAAKAQRTEAVVLEARRGTLFDRHGTAIALTQETYHVGIAPNELRDPARDVPKIARQLRLPVDDVQRAMRKRYAWFAGPFTTLDVQRIRSLRGVHLEPVLRRFYPSREFARAVIGRVGEDGRGSGGGGGGLERLLDSLLAGTPGSAVVLKDRSGREYESPARVVAEPVVRHEHRHAYASKRSTRSP
;
A
#
# COMPACT_ATOMS: atom_id res chain seq x y z
N MET A 1 -66.22 28.82 31.66
CA MET A 1 -65.79 27.74 30.73
C MET A 1 -64.55 28.09 29.82
N ALA A 2 -63.72 29.05 30.21
CA ALA A 2 -62.60 29.52 29.39
C ALA A 2 -61.23 28.81 29.67
N LYS A 3 -61.15 28.00 30.72
CA LYS A 3 -59.91 27.40 31.19
C LYS A 3 -59.25 26.30 30.24
N PRO A 4 -60.01 25.47 29.51
CA PRO A 4 -59.33 24.43 28.63
C PRO A 4 -58.72 25.04 27.40
N LEU A 5 -59.26 26.05 26.79
CA LEU A 5 -58.75 26.72 25.60
C LEU A 5 -57.39 27.44 25.84
N VAL A 6 -57.30 28.08 27.04
CA VAL A 6 -56.02 28.73 27.42
C VAL A 6 -54.88 27.67 27.60
N ARG A 7 -55.21 26.56 28.23
CA ARG A 7 -54.22 25.45 28.39
C ARG A 7 -53.79 24.90 27.08
N LEU A 8 -54.69 24.72 26.12
CA LEU A 8 -54.36 24.23 24.77
C LEU A 8 -53.41 25.20 24.03
N ARG A 9 -53.71 26.51 24.07
CA ARG A 9 -52.83 27.53 23.47
C ARG A 9 -51.45 27.59 24.10
N VAL A 10 -51.35 27.42 25.42
CA VAL A 10 -50.04 27.37 26.10
C VAL A 10 -49.22 26.17 25.63
N VAL A 11 -49.86 25.00 25.44
CA VAL A 11 -49.18 23.82 24.91
C VAL A 11 -48.78 24.04 23.47
N GLU A 12 -49.64 24.62 22.62
CA GLU A 12 -49.30 24.91 21.20
C GLU A 12 -48.12 25.89 21.11
N ILE A 13 -48.09 26.94 21.90
CA ILE A 13 -46.98 27.90 21.95
C ILE A 13 -45.69 27.18 22.44
N GLY A 14 -45.81 26.37 23.47
CA GLY A 14 -44.67 25.61 24.01
C GLY A 14 -44.06 24.66 22.97
N VAL A 15 -44.90 23.94 22.25
CA VAL A 15 -44.47 23.05 21.14
C VAL A 15 -43.86 23.87 20.01
N GLY A 16 -44.47 24.99 19.63
CA GLY A 16 -43.95 25.88 18.60
C GLY A 16 -42.55 26.42 18.93
N LEU A 17 -42.34 26.85 20.16
CA LEU A 17 -41.03 27.32 20.65
C LEU A 17 -40.01 26.21 20.68
N ALA A 18 -40.37 25.00 21.09
CA ALA A 18 -39.49 23.84 21.08
C ALA A 18 -39.05 23.46 19.66
N LEU A 19 -40.00 23.46 18.72
CA LEU A 19 -39.69 23.22 17.30
C LEU A 19 -38.77 24.30 16.70
N LEU A 20 -39.04 25.57 17.03
CA LEU A 20 -38.19 26.68 16.59
C LEU A 20 -36.77 26.54 17.14
N ALA A 21 -36.63 26.21 18.44
CA ALA A 21 -35.33 25.98 19.06
C ALA A 21 -34.56 24.80 18.38
N LEU A 22 -35.25 23.71 18.03
CA LEU A 22 -34.68 22.59 17.29
C LEU A 22 -34.23 23.00 15.90
N LEU A 23 -35.02 23.79 15.17
CA LEU A 23 -34.65 24.28 13.84
C LEU A 23 -33.43 25.21 13.89
N VAL A 24 -33.39 26.12 14.85
CA VAL A 24 -32.23 27.01 15.07
C VAL A 24 -31.00 26.20 15.40
N ARG A 25 -31.11 25.20 16.29
CA ARG A 25 -29.99 24.31 16.63
C ARG A 25 -29.52 23.46 15.44
N ALA A 26 -30.44 22.91 14.66
CA ALA A 26 -30.13 22.18 13.46
C ALA A 26 -29.39 23.05 12.44
N GLY A 27 -29.88 24.27 12.22
CA GLY A 27 -29.20 25.26 11.37
C GLY A 27 -27.78 25.60 11.85
N GLN A 28 -27.62 25.81 13.15
CA GLN A 28 -26.32 26.09 13.75
C GLN A 28 -25.32 24.92 13.49
N VAL A 29 -25.74 23.70 13.77
CA VAL A 29 -24.90 22.52 13.56
C VAL A 29 -24.55 22.32 12.09
N GLN A 30 -25.53 22.50 11.20
CA GLN A 30 -25.31 22.27 9.76
C GLN A 30 -24.47 23.38 9.09
N LEU A 31 -24.76 24.65 9.42
CA LEU A 31 -24.16 25.80 8.75
C LEU A 31 -22.81 26.23 9.37
N LEU A 32 -22.73 26.23 10.72
CA LEU A 32 -21.55 26.72 11.42
C LEU A 32 -20.57 25.61 11.81
N GLU A 33 -21.09 24.49 12.30
CA GLU A 33 -20.25 23.41 12.81
C GLU A 33 -20.02 22.28 11.78
N GLY A 34 -20.78 22.23 10.67
CA GLY A 34 -20.74 21.18 9.68
C GLY A 34 -19.34 20.96 9.09
N ARG A 35 -18.61 22.05 8.81
CA ARG A 35 -17.22 21.97 8.32
C ARG A 35 -16.27 21.33 9.35
N ARG A 36 -16.46 21.64 10.63
CA ARG A 36 -15.63 21.10 11.74
C ARG A 36 -15.89 19.60 11.91
N TYR A 37 -17.15 19.17 11.90
CA TYR A 37 -17.50 17.75 11.98
C TYR A 37 -17.06 16.97 10.75
N ALA A 38 -17.18 17.55 9.55
CA ALA A 38 -16.68 16.95 8.32
C ALA A 38 -15.15 16.78 8.33
N ALA A 39 -14.43 17.77 8.83
CA ALA A 39 -12.98 17.69 8.99
C ALA A 39 -12.56 16.61 10.01
N ALA A 40 -13.23 16.56 11.16
CA ALA A 40 -12.99 15.54 12.18
C ALA A 40 -13.31 14.13 11.67
N ALA A 41 -14.43 13.94 10.97
CA ALA A 41 -14.79 12.67 10.35
C ALA A 41 -13.77 12.24 9.29
N LYS A 42 -13.24 13.18 8.50
CA LYS A 42 -12.19 12.91 7.53
C LYS A 42 -10.89 12.53 8.21
N ALA A 43 -10.49 13.23 9.28
CA ALA A 43 -9.28 12.93 10.04
C ALA A 43 -9.32 11.52 10.66
N GLN A 44 -10.48 11.08 11.16
CA GLN A 44 -10.66 9.73 11.71
C GLN A 44 -10.55 8.61 10.68
N ARG A 45 -10.78 8.90 9.39
CA ARG A 45 -10.71 7.93 8.28
C ARG A 45 -9.39 7.99 7.53
N THR A 46 -8.52 8.92 7.88
CA THR A 46 -7.29 9.19 7.18
C THR A 46 -6.13 8.59 7.97
N GLU A 47 -5.36 7.72 7.33
CA GLU A 47 -4.14 7.15 7.90
C GLU A 47 -2.95 7.49 7.04
N ALA A 48 -1.86 7.91 7.68
CA ALA A 48 -0.59 8.12 7.02
C ALA A 48 0.12 6.77 6.87
N VAL A 49 0.39 6.38 5.63
CA VAL A 49 1.12 5.15 5.29
C VAL A 49 2.50 5.55 4.79
N VAL A 50 3.51 4.85 5.28
CA VAL A 50 4.89 5.00 4.81
C VAL A 50 5.03 4.24 3.50
N LEU A 51 5.48 4.92 2.45
CA LEU A 51 5.83 4.31 1.18
C LEU A 51 7.29 3.88 1.23
N GLU A 52 7.54 2.59 1.17
CA GLU A 52 8.89 2.07 1.16
C GLU A 52 9.66 2.55 -0.07
N ALA A 53 10.89 3.01 0.16
CA ALA A 53 11.79 3.35 -0.94
C ALA A 53 12.38 2.09 -1.56
N ARG A 54 12.50 2.07 -2.87
CA ARG A 54 13.27 1.03 -3.56
C ARG A 54 14.74 1.17 -3.16
N ARG A 55 15.31 0.09 -2.66
CA ARG A 55 16.73 0.04 -2.32
C ARG A 55 17.58 0.17 -3.59
N GLY A 56 18.63 0.97 -3.55
CA GLY A 56 19.54 1.24 -4.66
C GLY A 56 20.17 -0.04 -5.22
N THR A 57 20.49 -0.04 -6.51
CA THR A 57 21.10 -1.17 -7.20
C THR A 57 22.63 -1.17 -7.00
N LEU A 58 23.19 -2.33 -6.70
CA LEU A 58 24.63 -2.54 -6.70
C LEU A 58 25.08 -3.02 -8.08
N PHE A 59 26.10 -2.40 -8.61
CA PHE A 59 26.71 -2.76 -9.88
C PHE A 59 28.16 -3.20 -9.67
N ASP A 60 28.63 -4.09 -10.52
CA ASP A 60 30.05 -4.41 -10.63
C ASP A 60 30.81 -3.30 -11.40
N ARG A 61 32.11 -3.46 -11.54
CA ARG A 61 32.96 -2.54 -12.31
C ARG A 61 32.60 -2.42 -13.79
N HIS A 62 31.88 -3.40 -14.33
CA HIS A 62 31.45 -3.45 -15.73
C HIS A 62 30.03 -2.89 -15.91
N GLY A 63 29.37 -2.46 -14.85
CA GLY A 63 28.00 -1.96 -14.86
C GLY A 63 26.93 -3.06 -14.85
N THR A 64 27.32 -4.30 -14.56
CA THR A 64 26.37 -5.40 -14.41
C THR A 64 25.75 -5.35 -13.02
N ALA A 65 24.41 -5.44 -12.94
CA ALA A 65 23.72 -5.44 -11.66
C ALA A 65 24.00 -6.73 -10.88
N ILE A 66 24.58 -6.61 -9.70
CA ILE A 66 24.88 -7.71 -8.78
C ILE A 66 23.87 -7.85 -7.64
N ALA A 67 23.16 -6.77 -7.32
CA ALA A 67 21.99 -6.79 -6.45
C ALA A 67 21.04 -5.67 -6.86
N LEU A 68 19.75 -6.01 -7.04
CA LEU A 68 18.72 -5.04 -7.44
C LEU A 68 17.42 -5.31 -6.68
N THR A 69 16.58 -4.27 -6.56
CA THR A 69 15.26 -4.39 -5.96
C THR A 69 14.23 -4.58 -7.07
N GLN A 70 13.50 -5.69 -7.01
CA GLN A 70 12.39 -5.99 -7.91
C GLN A 70 11.07 -5.84 -7.17
N GLU A 71 10.08 -5.30 -7.87
CA GLU A 71 8.71 -5.32 -7.44
C GLU A 71 8.11 -6.69 -7.76
N THR A 72 7.63 -7.35 -6.74
CA THR A 72 6.91 -8.61 -6.79
C THR A 72 5.55 -8.43 -6.14
N TYR A 73 4.69 -9.43 -6.26
CA TYR A 73 3.33 -9.32 -5.75
C TYR A 73 2.99 -10.52 -4.87
N HIS A 74 2.27 -10.25 -3.81
CA HIS A 74 1.43 -11.24 -3.17
C HIS A 74 0.06 -11.20 -3.84
N VAL A 75 -0.60 -12.35 -3.94
CA VAL A 75 -1.89 -12.46 -4.59
C VAL A 75 -2.94 -12.92 -3.59
N GLY A 76 -3.89 -12.04 -3.33
CA GLY A 76 -5.09 -12.33 -2.56
C GLY A 76 -6.25 -12.63 -3.51
N ILE A 77 -7.06 -13.64 -3.19
CA ILE A 77 -8.25 -13.98 -3.97
C ILE A 77 -9.44 -14.03 -3.03
N ALA A 78 -10.49 -13.28 -3.37
CA ALA A 78 -11.80 -13.34 -2.74
C ALA A 78 -12.72 -14.19 -3.62
N PRO A 79 -12.94 -15.49 -3.32
CA PRO A 79 -13.68 -16.40 -4.19
C PRO A 79 -15.11 -15.96 -4.50
N ASN A 80 -15.76 -15.29 -3.53
CA ASN A 80 -17.13 -14.80 -3.68
C ASN A 80 -17.26 -13.61 -4.65
N GLU A 81 -16.14 -12.99 -5.01
CA GLU A 81 -16.10 -11.86 -5.94
C GLU A 81 -15.77 -12.28 -7.37
N LEU A 82 -15.29 -13.51 -7.57
CA LEU A 82 -15.03 -14.07 -8.89
C LEU A 82 -16.32 -14.21 -9.69
N ARG A 83 -16.31 -13.75 -10.95
CA ARG A 83 -17.50 -13.86 -11.82
C ARG A 83 -17.76 -15.27 -12.29
N ASP A 84 -16.71 -15.99 -12.64
CA ASP A 84 -16.77 -17.37 -13.13
C ASP A 84 -15.60 -18.18 -12.52
N PRO A 85 -15.78 -18.73 -11.31
CA PRO A 85 -14.74 -19.50 -10.64
C PRO A 85 -14.25 -20.69 -11.46
N ALA A 86 -15.13 -21.35 -12.22
CA ALA A 86 -14.77 -22.52 -13.02
C ALA A 86 -13.76 -22.19 -14.11
N ARG A 87 -13.86 -21.00 -14.70
CA ARG A 87 -12.96 -20.47 -15.72
C ARG A 87 -11.75 -19.77 -15.14
N ASP A 88 -11.96 -18.99 -14.07
CA ASP A 88 -10.94 -18.10 -13.53
C ASP A 88 -9.89 -18.85 -12.71
N VAL A 89 -10.29 -19.88 -11.95
CA VAL A 89 -9.36 -20.68 -11.12
C VAL A 89 -8.27 -21.37 -11.96
N PRO A 90 -8.56 -22.09 -13.05
CA PRO A 90 -7.52 -22.67 -13.90
C PRO A 90 -6.61 -21.61 -14.55
N LYS A 91 -7.17 -20.45 -14.90
CA LYS A 91 -6.41 -19.33 -15.44
C LYS A 91 -5.43 -18.75 -14.42
N ILE A 92 -5.89 -18.55 -13.18
CA ILE A 92 -5.06 -18.08 -12.07
C ILE A 92 -3.95 -19.07 -11.78
N ALA A 93 -4.29 -20.36 -11.63
CA ALA A 93 -3.34 -21.43 -11.35
C ALA A 93 -2.21 -21.48 -12.40
N ARG A 94 -2.58 -21.45 -13.68
CA ARG A 94 -1.61 -21.44 -14.79
C ARG A 94 -0.73 -20.20 -14.77
N GLN A 95 -1.32 -19.03 -14.53
CA GLN A 95 -0.59 -17.77 -14.56
C GLN A 95 0.40 -17.66 -13.39
N LEU A 96 0.01 -18.12 -12.21
CA LEU A 96 0.85 -18.12 -11.01
C LEU A 96 1.77 -19.36 -10.94
N ARG A 97 1.69 -20.27 -11.91
CA ARG A 97 2.44 -21.55 -11.93
C ARG A 97 2.20 -22.39 -10.69
N LEU A 98 0.98 -22.38 -10.20
CA LEU A 98 0.55 -23.16 -9.04
C LEU A 98 -0.25 -24.39 -9.50
N PRO A 99 -0.22 -25.49 -8.74
CA PRO A 99 -1.12 -26.61 -8.99
C PRO A 99 -2.57 -26.16 -8.91
N VAL A 100 -3.40 -26.60 -9.87
CA VAL A 100 -4.82 -26.21 -9.91
C VAL A 100 -5.54 -26.64 -8.63
N ASP A 101 -5.21 -27.83 -8.12
CA ASP A 101 -5.82 -28.40 -6.90
C ASP A 101 -5.52 -27.54 -5.66
N ASP A 102 -4.33 -26.93 -5.59
CA ASP A 102 -3.96 -26.05 -4.49
C ASP A 102 -4.78 -24.76 -4.52
N VAL A 103 -4.95 -24.19 -5.72
CA VAL A 103 -5.80 -23.01 -5.91
C VAL A 103 -7.26 -23.37 -5.63
N GLN A 104 -7.76 -24.50 -6.10
CA GLN A 104 -9.13 -24.96 -5.81
C GLN A 104 -9.37 -25.19 -4.31
N ARG A 105 -8.41 -25.80 -3.61
CA ARG A 105 -8.49 -25.95 -2.15
C ARG A 105 -8.52 -24.61 -1.44
N ALA A 106 -7.73 -23.66 -1.90
CA ALA A 106 -7.70 -22.31 -1.35
C ALA A 106 -9.03 -21.56 -1.55
N MET A 107 -9.74 -21.84 -2.65
CA MET A 107 -11.07 -21.26 -2.93
C MET A 107 -12.18 -21.69 -1.96
N ARG A 108 -11.96 -22.73 -1.15
CA ARG A 108 -12.89 -23.10 -0.06
C ARG A 108 -12.85 -22.12 1.12
N LYS A 109 -11.81 -21.29 1.19
CA LYS A 109 -11.66 -20.25 2.22
C LYS A 109 -12.43 -18.99 1.80
N ARG A 110 -12.80 -18.17 2.77
CA ARG A 110 -13.41 -16.87 2.50
C ARG A 110 -12.46 -15.92 1.74
N TYR A 111 -11.17 -16.06 1.97
CA TYR A 111 -10.11 -15.34 1.31
C TYR A 111 -8.88 -16.25 1.20
N ALA A 112 -8.33 -16.36 0.02
CA ALA A 112 -7.15 -17.16 -0.25
C ALA A 112 -5.94 -16.22 -0.44
N TRP A 113 -4.83 -16.55 0.20
CA TRP A 113 -3.60 -15.76 0.16
C TRP A 113 -2.45 -16.60 -0.37
N PHE A 114 -1.74 -16.06 -1.36
CA PHE A 114 -0.56 -16.66 -1.97
C PHE A 114 0.60 -15.69 -1.85
N ALA A 115 1.60 -16.07 -1.05
CA ALA A 115 2.71 -15.20 -0.68
C ALA A 115 3.74 -14.96 -1.81
N GLY A 116 3.69 -15.70 -2.90
CA GLY A 116 4.63 -15.53 -4.02
C GLY A 116 6.07 -15.90 -3.70
N PRO A 117 7.05 -15.29 -4.34
CA PRO A 117 7.01 -14.02 -5.09
C PRO A 117 6.49 -14.18 -6.54
N PHE A 118 5.50 -13.40 -6.91
CA PHE A 118 5.01 -13.35 -8.28
C PHE A 118 5.52 -12.09 -8.96
N THR A 119 6.03 -12.22 -10.17
CA THR A 119 6.52 -11.09 -10.95
C THR A 119 5.36 -10.34 -11.62
N THR A 120 5.63 -9.13 -12.13
CA THR A 120 4.64 -8.38 -12.91
C THR A 120 4.08 -9.20 -14.08
N LEU A 121 4.90 -10.01 -14.73
CA LEU A 121 4.46 -10.89 -15.83
C LEU A 121 3.51 -11.98 -15.36
N ASP A 122 3.76 -12.53 -14.17
CA ASP A 122 2.93 -13.59 -13.59
C ASP A 122 1.54 -13.07 -13.20
N VAL A 123 1.40 -11.79 -12.84
CA VAL A 123 0.12 -11.22 -12.42
C VAL A 123 -0.60 -10.42 -13.50
N GLN A 124 0.05 -10.06 -14.59
CA GLN A 124 -0.47 -9.16 -15.62
C GLN A 124 -1.83 -9.58 -16.19
N ARG A 125 -2.02 -10.89 -16.43
CA ARG A 125 -3.26 -11.42 -17.04
C ARG A 125 -4.39 -11.67 -16.05
N ILE A 126 -4.10 -11.67 -14.74
CA ILE A 126 -5.08 -11.88 -13.69
C ILE A 126 -5.42 -10.59 -12.94
N ARG A 127 -4.65 -9.52 -13.13
CA ARG A 127 -4.86 -8.23 -12.49
C ARG A 127 -6.25 -7.63 -12.72
N SER A 128 -6.83 -7.89 -13.89
CA SER A 128 -8.16 -7.39 -14.28
C SER A 128 -9.31 -8.30 -13.81
N LEU A 129 -9.02 -9.44 -13.20
CA LEU A 129 -10.06 -10.31 -12.70
C LEU A 129 -10.66 -9.74 -11.42
N ARG A 130 -11.98 -9.67 -11.37
CA ARG A 130 -12.69 -9.26 -10.16
C ARG A 130 -12.41 -10.28 -9.05
N GLY A 131 -12.18 -9.81 -7.83
CA GLY A 131 -11.85 -10.66 -6.69
C GLY A 131 -10.38 -11.08 -6.62
N VAL A 132 -9.52 -10.60 -7.51
CA VAL A 132 -8.06 -10.74 -7.41
C VAL A 132 -7.48 -9.43 -6.89
N HIS A 133 -6.78 -9.50 -5.77
CA HIS A 133 -6.14 -8.39 -5.09
C HIS A 133 -4.64 -8.59 -5.14
N LEU A 134 -3.92 -7.59 -5.62
CA LEU A 134 -2.46 -7.63 -5.74
C LEU A 134 -1.85 -6.69 -4.70
N GLU A 135 -1.00 -7.22 -3.86
CA GLU A 135 -0.21 -6.44 -2.91
C GLU A 135 1.24 -6.37 -3.40
N PRO A 136 1.72 -5.19 -3.81
CA PRO A 136 3.09 -5.02 -4.25
C PRO A 136 4.06 -5.14 -3.08
N VAL A 137 5.14 -5.88 -3.28
CA VAL A 137 6.21 -6.09 -2.30
C VAL A 137 7.55 -5.89 -2.96
N LEU A 138 8.40 -5.08 -2.37
CA LEU A 138 9.76 -4.86 -2.83
C LEU A 138 10.67 -6.00 -2.33
N ARG A 139 11.27 -6.74 -3.25
CA ARG A 139 12.20 -7.82 -2.91
C ARG A 139 13.58 -7.59 -3.48
N ARG A 140 14.57 -7.91 -2.67
CA ARG A 140 15.95 -7.88 -3.10
C ARG A 140 16.28 -9.13 -3.91
N PHE A 141 16.81 -8.93 -5.12
CA PHE A 141 17.18 -9.97 -6.05
C PHE A 141 18.69 -9.93 -6.32
N TYR A 142 19.32 -11.10 -6.31
CA TYR A 142 20.73 -11.28 -6.55
C TYR A 142 20.90 -12.20 -7.76
N PRO A 143 21.26 -11.65 -8.94
CA PRO A 143 21.42 -12.46 -10.17
C PRO A 143 22.44 -13.58 -10.02
N SER A 144 23.55 -13.31 -9.35
CA SER A 144 24.62 -14.28 -9.09
C SER A 144 24.39 -15.00 -7.76
N ARG A 145 23.60 -16.05 -7.76
CA ARG A 145 23.04 -16.68 -6.54
C ARG A 145 24.04 -17.08 -5.47
N GLU A 146 25.25 -17.53 -5.82
CA GLU A 146 26.20 -18.08 -4.85
C GLU A 146 27.51 -17.32 -4.73
N PHE A 147 28.10 -16.91 -5.83
CA PHE A 147 29.40 -16.23 -5.85
C PHE A 147 29.45 -14.94 -5.05
N ALA A 148 28.34 -14.24 -4.98
CA ALA A 148 28.28 -12.92 -4.38
C ALA A 148 27.83 -12.91 -2.91
N ARG A 149 27.35 -14.03 -2.38
CA ARG A 149 26.69 -14.08 -1.05
C ARG A 149 27.59 -13.67 0.10
N ALA A 150 28.85 -14.11 0.08
CA ALA A 150 29.80 -13.79 1.13
C ALA A 150 30.27 -12.33 1.05
N VAL A 151 30.38 -11.78 -0.16
CA VAL A 151 30.89 -10.42 -0.40
C VAL A 151 29.74 -9.39 -0.35
N ILE A 152 28.61 -9.68 -0.97
CA ILE A 152 27.48 -8.76 -1.05
C ILE A 152 26.68 -8.73 0.25
N GLY A 153 26.55 -9.85 0.94
CA GLY A 153 25.66 -9.97 2.07
C GLY A 153 24.20 -10.19 1.66
N ARG A 154 23.27 -9.92 2.57
CA ARG A 154 21.82 -10.04 2.36
C ARG A 154 21.09 -8.83 2.93
N VAL A 155 19.88 -8.67 2.50
CA VAL A 155 18.92 -7.75 3.14
C VAL A 155 17.98 -8.59 3.99
N GLY A 156 17.77 -8.17 5.24
CA GLY A 156 16.81 -8.79 6.17
C GLY A 156 15.37 -8.46 5.80
N GLU A 157 14.43 -9.06 6.52
CA GLU A 157 13.00 -8.76 6.37
C GLU A 157 12.66 -7.32 6.78
N ASP A 158 13.51 -6.71 7.60
CA ASP A 158 13.44 -5.30 8.00
C ASP A 158 13.94 -4.33 6.92
N GLY A 159 14.28 -4.83 5.72
CA GLY A 159 14.80 -4.04 4.61
C GLY A 159 16.25 -3.56 4.79
N ARG A 160 16.91 -3.88 5.92
CA ARG A 160 18.29 -3.46 6.22
C ARG A 160 19.30 -4.48 5.73
N GLY A 161 20.47 -3.96 5.33
CA GLY A 161 21.60 -4.82 4.98
C GLY A 161 22.07 -5.62 6.18
N SER A 162 21.97 -6.94 6.09
CA SER A 162 22.51 -7.88 7.08
C SER A 162 23.62 -8.69 6.46
N GLY A 163 24.73 -8.87 7.18
CA GLY A 163 25.86 -9.70 6.74
C GLY A 163 26.05 -10.83 7.71
N GLY A 164 26.06 -12.08 7.23
CA GLY A 164 26.61 -13.20 7.98
C GLY A 164 28.13 -13.06 8.07
N GLY A 165 28.68 -13.01 9.30
CA GLY A 165 30.10 -13.21 9.52
C GLY A 165 31.08 -12.07 9.19
N GLY A 166 30.64 -10.91 8.65
CA GLY A 166 31.58 -9.85 8.28
C GLY A 166 30.96 -8.63 7.59
N GLY A 167 29.65 -8.63 7.44
CA GLY A 167 28.92 -7.42 7.09
C GLY A 167 28.76 -7.06 5.63
N GLY A 168 29.17 -7.79 4.66
CA GLY A 168 28.94 -7.61 3.23
C GLY A 168 28.69 -6.18 2.71
N LEU A 169 28.72 -5.96 1.43
CA LEU A 169 28.48 -4.65 0.80
C LEU A 169 27.09 -4.08 1.13
N GLU A 170 26.08 -4.93 1.27
CA GLU A 170 24.72 -4.50 1.62
C GLU A 170 24.68 -3.77 2.98
N ARG A 171 25.44 -4.25 3.95
CA ARG A 171 25.54 -3.60 5.26
C ARG A 171 26.44 -2.37 5.24
N LEU A 172 27.59 -2.48 4.58
CA LEU A 172 28.55 -1.38 4.50
C LEU A 172 27.94 -0.15 3.82
N LEU A 173 27.12 -0.37 2.79
CA LEU A 173 26.51 0.69 1.99
C LEU A 173 25.04 0.91 2.36
N ASP A 174 24.56 0.40 3.51
CA ASP A 174 23.16 0.44 3.88
C ASP A 174 22.56 1.85 3.86
N SER A 175 23.26 2.83 4.44
CA SER A 175 22.82 4.23 4.46
C SER A 175 22.72 4.87 3.06
N LEU A 176 23.50 4.39 2.10
CA LEU A 176 23.47 4.85 0.71
C LEU A 176 22.39 4.15 -0.09
N LEU A 177 22.17 2.86 0.19
CA LEU A 177 21.25 2.02 -0.58
C LEU A 177 19.80 2.11 -0.11
N ALA A 178 19.54 2.38 1.17
CA ALA A 178 18.20 2.34 1.76
C ALA A 178 17.21 3.33 1.13
N GLY A 179 17.70 4.41 0.51
CA GLY A 179 16.84 5.46 -0.02
C GLY A 179 16.14 6.27 1.09
N THR A 180 15.20 7.09 0.70
CA THR A 180 14.37 7.87 1.63
C THR A 180 12.91 7.44 1.44
N PRO A 181 12.26 6.91 2.47
CA PRO A 181 10.86 6.49 2.35
C PRO A 181 9.96 7.70 2.08
N GLY A 182 8.92 7.46 1.29
CA GLY A 182 7.86 8.42 1.03
C GLY A 182 6.74 8.32 2.06
N SER A 183 5.72 9.14 1.87
CA SER A 183 4.49 9.07 2.67
C SER A 183 3.26 9.28 1.79
N ALA A 184 2.23 8.52 2.07
CA ALA A 184 0.93 8.69 1.45
C ALA A 184 -0.16 8.72 2.52
N VAL A 185 -1.28 9.35 2.16
CA VAL A 185 -2.46 9.38 2.99
C VAL A 185 -3.52 8.53 2.32
N VAL A 186 -3.95 7.49 3.01
CA VAL A 186 -5.01 6.59 2.56
C VAL A 186 -6.27 6.78 3.38
N LEU A 187 -7.43 6.58 2.74
CA LEU A 187 -8.71 6.58 3.41
C LEU A 187 -9.08 5.15 3.77
N LYS A 188 -9.33 4.88 5.04
CA LYS A 188 -9.81 3.59 5.53
C LYS A 188 -11.28 3.67 5.95
N ASP A 189 -12.01 2.58 5.75
CA ASP A 189 -13.36 2.43 6.28
C ASP A 189 -13.31 2.02 7.77
N ARG A 190 -14.50 1.90 8.36
CA ARG A 190 -14.65 1.46 9.77
C ARG A 190 -14.10 0.06 10.05
N SER A 191 -13.97 -0.77 9.01
CA SER A 191 -13.41 -2.13 9.08
C SER A 191 -11.90 -2.19 8.79
N GLY A 192 -11.25 -1.04 8.58
CA GLY A 192 -9.82 -0.94 8.27
C GLY A 192 -9.49 -1.26 6.81
N ARG A 193 -10.49 -1.40 5.93
CA ARG A 193 -10.26 -1.61 4.50
C ARG A 193 -9.91 -0.28 3.84
N GLU A 194 -8.91 -0.30 3.01
CA GLU A 194 -8.56 0.85 2.18
C GLU A 194 -9.64 1.04 1.10
N TYR A 195 -10.13 2.27 0.96
CA TYR A 195 -10.95 2.63 -0.19
C TYR A 195 -10.04 2.70 -1.41
N GLU A 196 -10.54 2.22 -2.56
CA GLU A 196 -9.90 2.35 -3.89
C GLU A 196 -9.76 3.81 -4.38
N SER A 197 -9.86 4.78 -3.48
CA SER A 197 -9.52 6.16 -3.80
C SER A 197 -8.00 6.25 -3.94
N PRO A 198 -7.48 6.87 -5.00
CA PRO A 198 -6.03 6.98 -5.16
C PRO A 198 -5.45 7.61 -3.89
N ALA A 199 -4.54 6.88 -3.25
CA ALA A 199 -3.79 7.38 -2.10
C ALA A 199 -3.20 8.74 -2.47
N ARG A 200 -3.46 9.76 -1.65
CA ARG A 200 -2.82 11.06 -1.87
C ARG A 200 -1.35 10.93 -1.45
N VAL A 201 -0.47 10.78 -2.43
CA VAL A 201 0.97 10.81 -2.18
C VAL A 201 1.34 12.20 -1.66
N VAL A 202 1.92 12.26 -0.49
CA VAL A 202 2.41 13.50 0.15
C VAL A 202 3.88 13.69 -0.17
N ALA A 203 4.66 12.61 -0.15
CA ALA A 203 6.04 12.59 -0.55
C ALA A 203 6.35 11.30 -1.28
N GLU A 204 6.95 11.38 -2.45
CA GLU A 204 7.40 10.20 -3.18
C GLU A 204 8.67 9.64 -2.55
N PRO A 205 8.83 8.29 -2.53
CA PRO A 205 10.06 7.68 -2.07
C PRO A 205 11.22 7.99 -3.03
N VAL A 206 12.36 8.37 -2.49
CA VAL A 206 13.55 8.72 -3.28
C VAL A 206 14.53 7.56 -3.27
N VAL A 207 14.88 7.08 -4.45
CA VAL A 207 15.94 6.07 -4.65
C VAL A 207 17.26 6.79 -4.83
N ARG A 208 18.26 6.52 -3.99
CA ARG A 208 19.60 7.08 -4.14
C ARG A 208 20.39 6.29 -5.17
N HIS A 209 20.68 6.92 -6.31
CA HIS A 209 21.47 6.36 -7.40
C HIS A 209 22.90 6.88 -7.45
N GLU A 210 23.51 7.28 -6.34
CA GLU A 210 24.78 8.00 -6.31
C GLU A 210 25.97 7.26 -6.98
N HIS A 211 25.90 5.95 -7.14
CA HIS A 211 27.02 5.22 -7.76
C HIS A 211 27.16 5.39 -9.28
N ARG A 212 26.15 5.89 -9.99
CA ARG A 212 26.27 6.15 -11.44
C ARG A 212 27.09 7.39 -11.75
N HIS A 213 27.08 8.40 -10.88
CA HIS A 213 27.78 9.67 -11.14
C HIS A 213 29.26 9.66 -10.74
N ALA A 214 29.65 8.92 -9.72
CA ALA A 214 31.05 8.86 -9.28
C ALA A 214 31.97 8.19 -10.33
N TYR A 215 31.42 7.26 -11.11
CA TYR A 215 32.19 6.56 -12.15
C TYR A 215 32.28 7.34 -13.46
N ALA A 216 31.26 8.12 -13.83
CA ALA A 216 31.28 8.97 -15.02
C ALA A 216 32.25 10.16 -14.89
N SER A 217 32.34 10.76 -13.68
CA SER A 217 33.23 11.91 -13.45
C SER A 217 34.72 11.56 -13.48
N LYS A 218 35.10 10.32 -13.11
CA LYS A 218 36.50 9.87 -13.19
C LYS A 218 36.99 9.57 -14.62
N ARG A 219 36.09 9.36 -15.58
CA ARG A 219 36.47 9.13 -16.98
C ARG A 219 36.72 10.42 -17.78
N SER A 220 36.20 11.55 -17.34
CA SER A 220 36.31 12.83 -18.07
C SER A 220 37.60 13.60 -17.79
N THR A 221 38.40 13.15 -16.81
CA THR A 221 39.67 13.86 -16.44
C THR A 221 40.95 13.15 -16.90
N ARG A 222 40.84 12.16 -17.80
CA ARG A 222 42.02 11.61 -18.50
C ARG A 222 41.78 11.64 -20.01
N SER A 223 42.14 12.77 -20.59
CA SER A 223 42.57 12.86 -21.99
C SER A 223 43.77 13.82 -22.06
N PRO A 224 44.74 13.48 -22.88
CA PRO A 224 46.13 13.98 -22.88
C PRO A 224 46.26 15.43 -23.27
#